data_2c582486080e499900afcabfbf5b0280
#
_entry.id   2c582486080e499900afcabfbf5b0280
#
_cell.length_a   1.000
_cell.length_b   1.000
_cell.length_c   1.000
_cell.angle_alpha   90.00
_cell.angle_beta   90.00
_cell.angle_gamma   90.00
#
_symmetry.space_group_name_H-M   'P 1'
#
loop_
_entity.id
_entity.type
_entity.pdbx_description
1 polymer ?
#
loop_
_entity_poly.entity_id
_entity_poly.type
_entity_poly.pdbx_seq_one_letter_code
_entity_poly.pdbx_strand_id
1 'polypeptide(L)'
;MLTWADFALLLILALSMAIGLWRGFVVEVLSLTVWIAAFWLSMGLGGDVANRLTGVQSASARLLLGYAGVFIGVLLVGGLLTWLIGKVIANTGLSGTDRVLGLGFGLLRGGVLACVAVLLMGFTPLPRDAWWQQSRLLPTVQRGAEWMATFLPPAAAGEIRFDAAPAAVEPIDPGVPPEAAAVPVPET
;
A
#
# COMPACT_ATOMS: atom_id res chain seq x y z
N MET A 1 24.31 -9.69 2.30
CA MET A 1 23.66 -10.47 1.21
C MET A 1 22.30 -9.85 0.97
N LEU A 2 21.69 -9.98 -0.22
CA LEU A 2 20.32 -9.54 -0.44
C LEU A 2 19.38 -10.57 0.20
N THR A 3 18.36 -10.10 0.91
CA THR A 3 17.31 -10.95 1.48
C THR A 3 16.18 -11.17 0.47
N TRP A 4 15.30 -12.11 0.72
CA TRP A 4 14.11 -12.30 -0.11
C TRP A 4 13.23 -11.05 -0.19
N ALA A 5 13.21 -10.23 0.89
CA ALA A 5 12.50 -8.96 0.92
C ALA A 5 13.09 -7.94 -0.06
N ASP A 6 14.42 -7.90 -0.19
CA ASP A 6 15.06 -7.04 -1.21
C ASP A 6 14.63 -7.45 -2.62
N PHE A 7 14.54 -8.77 -2.90
CA PHE A 7 14.06 -9.26 -4.18
C PHE A 7 12.57 -8.91 -4.41
N ALA A 8 11.74 -9.00 -3.38
CA ALA A 8 10.34 -8.60 -3.48
C ALA A 8 10.19 -7.10 -3.78
N LEU A 9 10.95 -6.24 -3.10
CA LEU A 9 10.97 -4.80 -3.37
C LEU A 9 11.45 -4.49 -4.78
N LEU A 10 12.55 -5.10 -5.22
CA LEU A 10 13.06 -4.96 -6.58
C LEU A 10 12.05 -5.44 -7.62
N LEU A 11 11.34 -6.52 -7.34
CA LEU A 11 10.28 -7.03 -8.22
C LEU A 11 9.12 -6.02 -8.34
N ILE A 12 8.67 -5.43 -7.23
CA ILE A 12 7.62 -4.39 -7.24
C ILE A 12 8.08 -3.20 -8.10
N LEU A 13 9.30 -2.73 -7.91
CA LEU A 13 9.86 -1.63 -8.69
C LEU A 13 9.98 -1.98 -10.17
N ALA A 14 10.56 -3.14 -10.48
CA ALA A 14 10.75 -3.59 -11.85
C ALA A 14 9.43 -3.78 -12.60
N LEU A 15 8.44 -4.42 -11.97
CA LEU A 15 7.11 -4.59 -12.56
C LEU A 15 6.43 -3.24 -12.77
N SER A 16 6.52 -2.31 -11.80
CA SER A 16 5.92 -0.99 -11.92
C SER A 16 6.58 -0.18 -13.04
N MET A 17 7.91 -0.24 -13.18
CA MET A 17 8.66 0.39 -14.27
C MET A 17 8.29 -0.24 -15.63
N ALA A 18 8.23 -1.56 -15.72
CA ALA A 18 7.88 -2.26 -16.94
C ALA A 18 6.46 -1.91 -17.43
N ILE A 19 5.50 -1.83 -16.51
CA ILE A 19 4.13 -1.41 -16.82
C ILE A 19 4.14 0.05 -17.32
N GLY A 20 4.85 0.96 -16.64
CA GLY A 20 4.97 2.36 -17.04
C GLY A 20 5.62 2.52 -18.42
N LEU A 21 6.67 1.76 -18.70
CA LEU A 21 7.34 1.75 -20.00
C LEU A 21 6.42 1.22 -21.12
N TRP A 22 5.61 0.19 -20.80
CA TRP A 22 4.70 -0.41 -21.79
C TRP A 22 3.48 0.45 -22.08
N ARG A 23 2.87 1.01 -21.04
CA ARG A 23 1.65 1.82 -21.14
C ARG A 23 1.89 3.27 -21.53
N GLY A 24 3.03 3.83 -21.16
CA GLY A 24 3.40 5.23 -21.32
C GLY A 24 2.88 6.13 -20.20
N PHE A 25 3.49 7.31 -20.09
CA PHE A 25 3.24 8.29 -19.03
C PHE A 25 1.80 8.82 -19.05
N VAL A 26 1.32 9.24 -20.23
CA VAL A 26 -0.03 9.84 -20.36
C VAL A 26 -1.10 8.85 -19.92
N VAL A 27 -0.99 7.60 -20.34
CA VAL A 27 -1.95 6.54 -19.98
C VAL A 27 -1.91 6.27 -18.46
N GLU A 28 -0.73 6.30 -17.85
CA GLU A 28 -0.57 6.09 -16.40
C GLU A 28 -1.19 7.25 -15.60
N VAL A 29 -0.92 8.50 -15.99
CA VAL A 29 -1.49 9.69 -15.35
C VAL A 29 -3.02 9.71 -15.51
N LEU A 30 -3.52 9.46 -16.72
CA LEU A 30 -4.97 9.38 -16.95
C LEU A 30 -5.62 8.27 -16.14
N SER A 31 -4.99 7.09 -16.07
CA SER A 31 -5.50 5.99 -15.23
C SER A 31 -5.59 6.39 -13.77
N LEU A 32 -4.56 7.03 -13.21
CA LEU A 32 -4.57 7.52 -11.83
C LEU A 32 -5.66 8.56 -11.62
N THR A 33 -5.81 9.50 -12.57
CA THR A 33 -6.88 10.53 -12.54
C THR A 33 -8.27 9.87 -12.53
N VAL A 34 -8.48 8.85 -13.36
CA VAL A 34 -9.74 8.09 -13.40
C VAL A 34 -10.04 7.39 -12.07
N TRP A 35 -9.02 6.80 -11.43
CA TRP A 35 -9.19 6.19 -10.11
C TRP A 35 -9.58 7.22 -9.04
N ILE A 36 -8.90 8.37 -9.01
CA ILE A 36 -9.23 9.46 -8.10
C ILE A 36 -10.64 9.97 -8.36
N ALA A 37 -10.99 10.21 -9.63
CA ALA A 37 -12.33 10.67 -10.04
C ALA A 37 -13.41 9.64 -9.66
N ALA A 38 -13.14 8.34 -9.85
CA ALA A 38 -14.06 7.27 -9.48
C ALA A 38 -14.35 7.26 -7.98
N PHE A 39 -13.32 7.44 -7.18
CA PHE A 39 -13.46 7.54 -5.72
C PHE A 39 -14.28 8.76 -5.31
N TRP A 40 -13.93 9.94 -5.80
CA TRP A 40 -14.64 11.18 -5.49
C TRP A 40 -16.09 11.19 -5.94
N LEU A 41 -16.34 10.78 -7.19
CA LEU A 41 -17.70 10.71 -7.73
C LEU A 41 -18.54 9.63 -7.03
N SER A 42 -17.94 8.51 -6.67
CA SER A 42 -18.63 7.49 -5.87
C SER A 42 -19.06 8.05 -4.53
N MET A 43 -18.17 8.77 -3.82
CA MET A 43 -18.53 9.39 -2.53
C MET A 43 -19.61 10.49 -2.70
N GLY A 44 -19.56 11.26 -3.77
CA GLY A 44 -20.52 12.34 -4.00
C GLY A 44 -21.89 11.87 -4.50
N LEU A 45 -21.94 10.87 -5.37
CA LEU A 45 -23.15 10.44 -6.08
C LEU A 45 -23.68 9.07 -5.62
N GLY A 46 -22.85 8.26 -4.93
CA GLY A 46 -23.22 6.89 -4.56
C GLY A 46 -24.47 6.80 -3.69
N GLY A 47 -24.67 7.76 -2.77
CA GLY A 47 -25.86 7.84 -1.94
C GLY A 47 -27.13 8.14 -2.74
N ASP A 48 -27.04 9.06 -3.70
CA ASP A 48 -28.20 9.42 -4.56
C ASP A 48 -28.59 8.24 -5.46
N VAL A 49 -27.60 7.54 -6.02
CA VAL A 49 -27.85 6.32 -6.80
C VAL A 49 -28.46 5.23 -5.94
N ALA A 50 -27.93 5.02 -4.72
CA ALA A 50 -28.49 4.07 -3.77
C ALA A 50 -29.98 4.36 -3.46
N ASN A 51 -30.34 5.63 -3.26
CA ASN A 51 -31.73 6.02 -2.99
C ASN A 51 -32.68 5.74 -4.14
N ARG A 52 -32.21 5.68 -5.39
CA ARG A 52 -32.99 5.33 -6.56
C ARG A 52 -33.18 3.82 -6.76
N LEU A 53 -32.42 2.99 -6.07
CA LEU A 53 -32.49 1.52 -6.14
C LEU A 53 -33.61 0.97 -5.23
N THR A 54 -34.84 1.34 -5.53
CA THR A 54 -36.03 0.97 -4.71
C THR A 54 -36.34 -0.52 -4.69
N GLY A 55 -35.81 -1.30 -5.67
CA GLY A 55 -36.02 -2.75 -5.75
C GLY A 55 -35.14 -3.57 -4.77
N VAL A 56 -34.16 -2.95 -4.10
CA VAL A 56 -33.27 -3.62 -3.13
C VAL A 56 -33.78 -3.37 -1.72
N GLN A 57 -34.29 -4.40 -1.05
CA GLN A 57 -34.90 -4.28 0.28
C GLN A 57 -33.87 -3.99 1.39
N SER A 58 -32.65 -4.54 1.28
CA SER A 58 -31.60 -4.32 2.27
C SER A 58 -30.94 -2.94 2.09
N ALA A 59 -31.00 -2.09 3.12
CA ALA A 59 -30.37 -0.76 3.10
C ALA A 59 -28.86 -0.83 2.83
N SER A 60 -28.16 -1.78 3.48
CA SER A 60 -26.71 -1.97 3.28
C SER A 60 -26.36 -2.41 1.86
N ALA A 61 -27.15 -3.35 1.28
CA ALA A 61 -26.93 -3.78 -0.10
C ALA A 61 -27.21 -2.65 -1.09
N ARG A 62 -28.21 -1.82 -0.84
CA ARG A 62 -28.53 -0.65 -1.67
C ARG A 62 -27.40 0.38 -1.66
N LEU A 63 -26.85 0.67 -0.49
CA LEU A 63 -25.69 1.56 -0.38
C LEU A 63 -24.48 0.98 -1.11
N LEU A 64 -24.14 -0.29 -0.86
CA LEU A 64 -23.03 -0.95 -1.53
C LEU A 64 -23.16 -0.89 -3.06
N LEU A 65 -24.36 -1.22 -3.59
CA LEU A 65 -24.62 -1.17 -5.03
C LEU A 65 -24.57 0.25 -5.59
N GLY A 66 -25.03 1.25 -4.85
CA GLY A 66 -24.97 2.66 -5.24
C GLY A 66 -23.52 3.14 -5.37
N TYR A 67 -22.71 2.96 -4.33
CA TYR A 67 -21.31 3.37 -4.33
C TYR A 67 -20.48 2.56 -5.34
N ALA A 68 -20.59 1.23 -5.30
CA ALA A 68 -19.88 0.37 -6.24
C ALA A 68 -20.31 0.60 -7.70
N GLY A 69 -21.59 0.83 -7.94
CA GLY A 69 -22.11 1.09 -9.28
C GLY A 69 -21.55 2.37 -9.89
N VAL A 70 -21.51 3.47 -9.12
CA VAL A 70 -20.89 4.73 -9.58
C VAL A 70 -19.38 4.53 -9.79
N PHE A 71 -18.71 3.90 -8.84
CA PHE A 71 -17.26 3.65 -8.91
C PHE A 71 -16.88 2.85 -10.15
N ILE A 72 -17.54 1.72 -10.38
CA ILE A 72 -17.30 0.87 -11.55
C ILE A 72 -17.69 1.59 -12.84
N GLY A 73 -18.81 2.30 -12.85
CA GLY A 73 -19.26 3.09 -14.01
C GLY A 73 -18.23 4.11 -14.45
N VAL A 74 -17.66 4.87 -13.50
CA VAL A 74 -16.59 5.84 -13.77
C VAL A 74 -15.32 5.15 -14.25
N LEU A 75 -14.94 4.01 -13.66
CA LEU A 75 -13.77 3.24 -14.11
C LEU A 75 -13.96 2.72 -15.55
N LEU A 76 -15.13 2.25 -15.91
CA LEU A 76 -15.41 1.77 -17.26
C LEU A 76 -15.34 2.91 -18.29
N VAL A 77 -16.02 4.02 -18.05
CA VAL A 77 -16.02 5.18 -18.95
C VAL A 77 -14.62 5.80 -19.02
N GLY A 78 -13.98 6.04 -17.88
CA GLY A 78 -12.64 6.61 -17.81
C GLY A 78 -11.58 5.68 -18.40
N GLY A 79 -11.71 4.37 -18.19
CA GLY A 79 -10.83 3.36 -18.79
C GLY A 79 -10.95 3.33 -20.31
N LEU A 80 -12.17 3.41 -20.85
CA LEU A 80 -12.41 3.51 -22.30
C LEU A 80 -11.78 4.77 -22.89
N LEU A 81 -11.97 5.93 -22.23
CA LEU A 81 -11.36 7.20 -22.64
C LEU A 81 -9.83 7.11 -22.61
N THR A 82 -9.27 6.55 -21.54
CA THR A 82 -7.82 6.37 -21.40
C THR A 82 -7.26 5.47 -22.50
N TRP A 83 -7.95 4.37 -22.83
CA TRP A 83 -7.56 3.48 -23.91
C TRP A 83 -7.60 4.19 -25.29
N LEU A 84 -8.65 4.98 -25.55
CA LEU A 84 -8.78 5.73 -26.79
C LEU A 84 -7.67 6.76 -26.96
N ILE A 85 -7.38 7.52 -25.89
CA ILE A 85 -6.29 8.53 -25.88
C ILE A 85 -4.94 7.84 -26.07
N GLY A 86 -4.68 6.72 -25.39
CA GLY A 86 -3.45 5.94 -25.55
C GLY A 86 -3.23 5.48 -26.99
N LYS A 87 -4.32 5.08 -27.69
CA LYS A 87 -4.26 4.69 -29.10
C LYS A 87 -3.92 5.87 -30.03
N VAL A 88 -4.43 7.06 -29.73
CA VAL A 88 -4.10 8.28 -30.47
C VAL A 88 -2.62 8.61 -30.29
N ILE A 89 -2.09 8.61 -29.05
CA ILE A 89 -0.70 8.93 -28.76
C ILE A 89 0.25 7.95 -29.43
N ALA A 90 -0.07 6.66 -29.42
CA ALA A 90 0.75 5.64 -30.08
C ALA A 90 0.98 5.92 -31.58
N ASN A 91 0.04 6.64 -32.23
CA ASN A 91 0.11 6.96 -33.66
C ASN A 91 0.76 8.32 -33.96
N THR A 92 1.07 9.15 -32.93
CA THR A 92 1.60 10.52 -33.14
C THR A 92 3.14 10.61 -33.17
N GLY A 93 3.85 9.49 -33.06
CA GLY A 93 5.33 9.48 -33.02
C GLY A 93 5.95 9.91 -31.67
N LEU A 94 5.14 10.42 -30.73
CA LEU A 94 5.58 10.81 -29.38
C LEU A 94 5.78 9.60 -28.44
N SER A 95 5.53 8.38 -28.94
CA SER A 95 5.53 7.16 -28.13
C SER A 95 6.87 6.87 -27.43
N GLY A 96 8.01 7.30 -28.00
CA GLY A 96 9.32 7.08 -27.38
C GLY A 96 9.51 7.88 -26.09
N THR A 97 9.27 9.18 -26.16
CA THR A 97 9.39 10.08 -25.00
C THR A 97 8.35 9.74 -23.93
N ASP A 98 7.11 9.45 -24.32
CA ASP A 98 6.02 9.05 -23.42
C ASP A 98 6.38 7.76 -22.65
N ARG A 99 7.03 6.80 -23.30
CA ARG A 99 7.48 5.56 -22.64
C ARG A 99 8.59 5.80 -21.63
N VAL A 100 9.57 6.65 -21.96
CA VAL A 100 10.66 7.00 -21.03
C VAL A 100 10.10 7.72 -19.81
N LEU A 101 9.20 8.68 -20.01
CA LEU A 101 8.50 9.34 -18.90
C LEU A 101 7.63 8.36 -18.11
N GLY A 102 7.00 7.40 -18.79
CA GLY A 102 6.24 6.32 -18.17
C GLY A 102 7.09 5.42 -17.28
N LEU A 103 8.33 5.13 -17.69
CA LEU A 103 9.29 4.40 -16.85
C LEU A 103 9.62 5.17 -15.57
N GLY A 104 9.89 6.48 -15.68
CA GLY A 104 10.14 7.35 -14.52
C GLY A 104 8.94 7.41 -13.58
N PHE A 105 7.73 7.57 -14.13
CA PHE A 105 6.49 7.54 -13.34
C PHE A 105 6.24 6.17 -12.70
N GLY A 106 6.53 5.08 -13.43
CA GLY A 106 6.46 3.72 -12.92
C GLY A 106 7.41 3.49 -11.73
N LEU A 107 8.62 4.06 -11.78
CA LEU A 107 9.57 4.02 -10.66
C LEU A 107 9.02 4.76 -9.45
N LEU A 108 8.50 5.97 -9.64
CA LEU A 108 7.89 6.76 -8.56
C LEU A 108 6.72 6.00 -7.92
N ARG A 109 5.79 5.49 -8.74
CA ARG A 109 4.65 4.69 -8.27
C ARG A 109 5.11 3.44 -7.53
N GLY A 110 6.10 2.72 -8.09
CA GLY A 110 6.67 1.53 -7.45
C GLY A 110 7.29 1.86 -6.09
N GLY A 111 7.99 2.99 -5.98
CA GLY A 111 8.53 3.49 -4.70
C GLY A 111 7.43 3.79 -3.69
N VAL A 112 6.37 4.47 -4.10
CA VAL A 112 5.20 4.74 -3.23
C VAL A 112 4.54 3.43 -2.78
N LEU A 113 4.33 2.48 -3.70
CA LEU A 113 3.75 1.17 -3.35
C LEU A 113 4.64 0.38 -2.38
N ALA A 114 5.95 0.44 -2.57
CA ALA A 114 6.90 -0.18 -1.64
C ALA A 114 6.84 0.47 -0.25
N CYS A 115 6.80 1.81 -0.18
CA CYS A 115 6.63 2.53 1.09
C CYS A 115 5.31 2.18 1.78
N VAL A 116 4.19 2.11 1.03
CA VAL A 116 2.89 1.71 1.57
C VAL A 116 2.93 0.27 2.09
N ALA A 117 3.54 -0.65 1.34
CA ALA A 117 3.69 -2.04 1.78
C ALA A 117 4.49 -2.14 3.08
N VAL A 118 5.62 -1.44 3.17
CA VAL A 118 6.45 -1.38 4.39
C VAL A 118 5.70 -0.71 5.54
N LEU A 119 4.94 0.36 5.27
CA LEU A 119 4.11 1.02 6.26
C LEU A 119 3.06 0.06 6.84
N LEU A 120 2.37 -0.70 6.00
CA LEU A 120 1.40 -1.70 6.44
C LEU A 120 2.06 -2.84 7.24
N MET A 121 3.26 -3.24 6.86
CA MET A 121 4.03 -4.22 7.64
C MET A 121 4.44 -3.68 9.01
N GLY A 122 4.59 -2.35 9.18
CA GLY A 122 4.87 -1.71 10.46
C GLY A 122 3.77 -1.89 11.53
N PHE A 123 2.53 -2.21 11.12
CA PHE A 123 1.43 -2.61 12.02
C PHE A 123 1.51 -4.08 12.46
N THR A 124 2.45 -4.84 11.93
CA THR A 124 2.64 -6.27 12.21
C THR A 124 3.95 -6.50 12.95
N PRO A 125 4.18 -7.70 13.53
CA PRO A 125 5.47 -8.03 14.14
C PRO A 125 6.61 -8.29 13.14
N LEU A 126 6.36 -8.27 11.82
CA LEU A 126 7.34 -8.58 10.76
C LEU A 126 8.64 -7.75 10.82
N PRO A 127 8.65 -6.46 11.21
CA PRO A 127 9.90 -5.70 11.34
C PRO A 127 10.89 -6.26 12.36
N ARG A 128 10.45 -7.14 13.27
CA ARG A 128 11.32 -7.78 14.27
C ARG A 128 12.04 -9.02 13.74
N ASP A 129 11.67 -9.54 12.60
CA ASP A 129 12.25 -10.74 12.03
C ASP A 129 13.68 -10.49 11.52
N ALA A 130 14.52 -11.51 11.60
CA ALA A 130 15.92 -11.44 11.19
C ALA A 130 16.11 -11.04 9.71
N TRP A 131 15.21 -11.47 8.82
CA TRP A 131 15.25 -11.12 7.40
C TRP A 131 15.01 -9.63 7.14
N TRP A 132 14.20 -8.97 7.97
CA TRP A 132 13.94 -7.54 7.90
C TRP A 132 15.22 -6.76 8.24
N GLN A 133 15.83 -7.12 9.36
CA GLN A 133 17.04 -6.46 9.87
C GLN A 133 18.26 -6.63 8.96
N GLN A 134 18.32 -7.74 8.21
CA GLN A 134 19.40 -8.05 7.27
C GLN A 134 19.21 -7.46 5.87
N SER A 135 18.04 -6.91 5.57
CA SER A 135 17.75 -6.29 4.28
C SER A 135 18.55 -5.00 4.08
N ARG A 136 19.00 -4.79 2.85
CA ARG A 136 19.72 -3.56 2.47
C ARG A 136 18.81 -2.45 1.97
N LEU A 137 17.67 -2.81 1.37
CA LEU A 137 16.75 -1.87 0.75
C LEU A 137 15.68 -1.39 1.73
N LEU A 138 15.23 -2.26 2.65
CA LEU A 138 14.21 -1.94 3.64
C LEU A 138 14.50 -0.65 4.43
N PRO A 139 15.72 -0.37 4.93
CA PRO A 139 15.97 0.87 5.68
C PRO A 139 15.73 2.14 4.84
N THR A 140 15.92 2.08 3.52
CA THR A 140 15.66 3.22 2.63
C THR A 140 14.16 3.40 2.39
N VAL A 141 13.45 2.30 2.15
CA VAL A 141 11.99 2.31 1.95
C VAL A 141 11.27 2.64 3.24
N GLN A 142 11.78 2.16 4.38
CA GLN A 142 11.24 2.44 5.72
C GLN A 142 11.25 3.94 6.05
N ARG A 143 12.32 4.65 5.71
CA ARG A 143 12.35 6.12 5.85
C ARG A 143 11.24 6.81 5.07
N GLY A 144 10.94 6.30 3.86
CA GLY A 144 9.79 6.77 3.08
C GLY A 144 8.46 6.43 3.74
N ALA A 145 8.32 5.24 4.31
CA ALA A 145 7.14 4.81 5.05
C ALA A 145 6.93 5.64 6.34
N GLU A 146 8.00 5.92 7.09
CA GLU A 146 7.97 6.80 8.26
C GLU A 146 7.53 8.22 7.91
N TRP A 147 8.04 8.75 6.80
CA TRP A 147 7.58 10.05 6.30
C TRP A 147 6.09 10.01 5.94
N MET A 148 5.61 8.95 5.31
CA MET A 148 4.17 8.78 5.02
C MET A 148 3.35 8.64 6.31
N ALA A 149 3.89 8.01 7.36
CA ALA A 149 3.23 7.87 8.65
C ALA A 149 2.93 9.22 9.32
N THR A 150 3.70 10.28 9.01
CA THR A 150 3.45 11.64 9.54
C THR A 150 2.12 12.22 9.08
N PHE A 151 1.53 11.71 8.00
CA PHE A 151 0.22 12.13 7.49
C PHE A 151 -0.94 11.32 8.09
N LEU A 152 -0.66 10.29 8.89
CA LEU A 152 -1.69 9.49 9.56
C LEU A 152 -2.15 10.17 10.86
N PRO A 153 -3.41 9.89 11.30
CA PRO A 153 -3.85 10.30 12.63
C PRO A 153 -2.91 9.77 13.73
N PRO A 154 -2.66 10.54 14.81
CA PRO A 154 -1.72 10.14 15.87
C PRO A 154 -2.00 8.77 16.48
N ALA A 155 -3.27 8.38 16.55
CA ALA A 155 -3.69 7.06 17.05
C ALA A 155 -3.16 5.91 16.18
N ALA A 156 -3.17 6.06 14.84
CA ALA A 156 -2.68 5.05 13.92
C ALA A 156 -1.14 5.08 13.81
N ALA A 157 -0.55 6.28 13.79
CA ALA A 157 0.90 6.44 13.72
C ALA A 157 1.62 5.84 14.95
N GLY A 158 1.00 5.89 16.14
CA GLY A 158 1.55 5.32 17.37
C GLY A 158 1.58 3.79 17.42
N GLU A 159 0.83 3.11 16.54
CA GLU A 159 0.84 1.65 16.43
C GLU A 159 1.94 1.12 15.51
N ILE A 160 2.51 1.96 14.66
CA ILE A 160 3.56 1.59 13.71
C ILE A 160 4.86 1.41 14.47
N ARG A 161 5.43 0.21 14.42
CA ARG A 161 6.67 -0.14 15.09
C ARG A 161 7.68 -0.72 14.11
N PHE A 162 8.69 0.06 13.80
CA PHE A 162 9.84 -0.39 13.03
C PHE A 162 11.04 -0.76 13.92
N ASP A 163 10.94 -0.46 15.23
CA ASP A 163 12.02 -0.69 16.15
C ASP A 163 12.21 -2.18 16.43
N ALA A 164 13.38 -2.64 16.07
CA ALA A 164 13.88 -3.98 16.37
C ALA A 164 14.48 -4.06 17.79
N ALA A 165 14.02 -3.27 18.73
CA ALA A 165 14.44 -3.52 20.09
C ALA A 165 13.86 -4.87 20.51
N PRO A 166 14.68 -5.92 20.75
CA PRO A 166 14.23 -6.98 21.61
C PRO A 166 13.71 -6.29 22.87
N ALA A 167 12.52 -6.68 23.34
CA ALA A 167 12.07 -6.27 24.66
C ALA A 167 13.32 -6.38 25.54
N ALA A 168 13.74 -5.26 26.11
CA ALA A 168 14.86 -5.28 27.06
C ALA A 168 14.53 -6.42 28.00
N VAL A 169 15.33 -7.47 27.98
CA VAL A 169 15.34 -8.43 29.04
C VAL A 169 15.59 -7.54 30.25
N GLU A 170 14.56 -7.33 31.07
CA GLU A 170 14.75 -6.60 32.33
C GLU A 170 16.03 -7.15 32.91
N PRO A 171 17.00 -6.30 33.25
CA PRO A 171 18.21 -6.77 33.86
C PRO A 171 17.74 -7.61 35.05
N ILE A 172 18.05 -8.91 35.03
CA ILE A 172 17.78 -9.78 36.16
C ILE A 172 18.45 -9.04 37.31
N ASP A 173 17.63 -8.51 38.24
CA ASP A 173 18.13 -7.82 39.42
C ASP A 173 19.08 -8.79 40.15
N PRO A 174 20.38 -8.51 40.17
CA PRO A 174 21.35 -9.43 40.84
C PRO A 174 21.10 -9.55 42.34
N GLY A 175 20.11 -8.81 42.87
CA GLY A 175 19.72 -8.85 44.28
C GLY A 175 18.63 -9.86 44.62
N VAL A 176 18.01 -10.56 43.65
CA VAL A 176 17.03 -11.61 43.93
C VAL A 176 17.77 -12.95 44.07
N PRO A 177 17.85 -13.53 45.27
CA PRO A 177 18.49 -14.83 45.47
C PRO A 177 17.75 -15.91 44.68
N PRO A 178 18.47 -16.91 44.10
CA PRO A 178 17.88 -17.98 43.30
C PRO A 178 16.93 -18.93 44.07
N GLU A 179 16.72 -18.69 45.34
CA GLU A 179 15.94 -19.56 46.25
C GLU A 179 14.43 -19.34 46.16
N ALA A 180 13.93 -18.30 45.44
CA ALA A 180 12.51 -18.06 45.28
C ALA A 180 11.82 -18.85 44.13
N ALA A 181 12.59 -19.66 43.39
CA ALA A 181 12.08 -20.50 42.30
C ALA A 181 11.89 -21.98 42.68
N ALA A 182 11.98 -22.34 43.97
CA ALA A 182 11.70 -23.70 44.42
C ALA A 182 10.20 -23.95 44.39
N VAL A 183 9.73 -24.62 43.33
CA VAL A 183 8.41 -25.21 43.23
C VAL A 183 8.17 -26.15 44.43
N PRO A 184 7.10 -25.98 45.21
CA PRO A 184 6.79 -26.92 46.28
C PRO A 184 6.47 -28.27 45.65
N VAL A 185 7.27 -29.28 45.99
CA VAL A 185 7.00 -30.67 45.68
C VAL A 185 5.82 -31.10 46.56
N PRO A 186 4.71 -31.62 46.00
CA PRO A 186 3.62 -32.14 46.83
C PRO A 186 4.13 -33.41 47.56
N GLU A 187 4.18 -33.34 48.87
CA GLU A 187 4.33 -34.55 49.70
C GLU A 187 3.08 -35.39 49.59
N THR A 188 3.27 -36.67 49.33
CA THR A 188 2.26 -37.76 49.22
C THR A 188 1.56 -38.06 50.53
#